data_8d3d8c44768a59f2d5925f16565d6434
#
_entry.id   8d3d8c44768a59f2d5925f16565d6434
#
_cell.length_a   1.000
_cell.length_b   1.000
_cell.length_c   1.000
_cell.angle_alpha   90.00
_cell.angle_beta   90.00
_cell.angle_gamma   90.00
#
_symmetry.space_group_name_H-M   'P 1'
#
loop_
_entity.id
_entity.type
_entity.pdbx_description
1 polymer ?
#
loop_
_entity_poly.entity_id
_entity_poly.type
_entity_poly.pdbx_seq_one_letter_code
_entity_poly.pdbx_strand_id
1 'polypeptide(L)' 'MEYTTKGTCSRKILFEVEDGKVHNVQFVGGCNGNTQGVARLVEGMDVNEAISRMKGIDCNGRGTSCPDQLAKAL' A
#
# COMPACT_ATOMS: atom_id res chain seq x y z
N MET A 1 6.07 9.84 -4.62
CA MET A 1 7.08 8.81 -4.33
C MET A 1 6.72 7.51 -5.00
N GLU A 2 7.70 6.69 -5.26
CA GLU A 2 7.50 5.43 -5.96
C GLU A 2 8.22 4.30 -5.21
N TYR A 3 7.56 3.16 -5.07
CA TYR A 3 8.12 2.00 -4.40
C TYR A 3 7.92 0.75 -5.26
N THR A 4 9.00 0.05 -5.58
CA THR A 4 8.95 -1.20 -6.35
C THR A 4 8.59 -2.34 -5.41
N THR A 5 7.46 -3.01 -5.67
CA THR A 5 6.96 -4.10 -4.82
C THR A 5 7.65 -5.42 -5.15
N LYS A 6 7.62 -6.35 -4.18
CA LYS A 6 8.13 -7.71 -4.35
C LYS A 6 7.17 -8.70 -3.72
N GLY A 7 6.96 -9.83 -4.39
CA GLY A 7 6.14 -10.90 -3.86
C GLY A 7 4.64 -10.65 -3.93
N THR A 8 4.21 -9.64 -4.69
CA THR A 8 2.79 -9.30 -4.84
C THR A 8 2.41 -9.20 -6.31
N CYS A 9 1.10 -9.08 -6.58
CA CYS A 9 0.60 -8.91 -7.94
C CYS A 9 0.96 -7.55 -8.53
N SER A 10 1.04 -6.51 -7.70
CA SER A 10 1.39 -5.18 -8.17
C SER A 10 2.90 -5.07 -8.42
N ARG A 11 3.29 -4.21 -9.36
CA ARG A 11 4.69 -4.01 -9.71
C ARG A 11 5.31 -2.89 -8.92
N LYS A 12 4.57 -1.82 -8.65
CA LYS A 12 5.04 -0.69 -7.89
C LYS A 12 3.88 0.08 -7.30
N ILE A 13 4.19 0.94 -6.35
CA ILE A 13 3.21 1.77 -5.68
C ILE A 13 3.65 3.23 -5.80
N LEU A 14 2.74 4.08 -6.24
CA LEU A 14 2.94 5.53 -6.28
C LEU A 14 2.16 6.12 -5.11
N PHE A 15 2.76 7.05 -4.39
CA PHE A 15 2.10 7.68 -3.25
C PHE A 15 2.79 8.99 -2.88
N GLU A 16 2.08 9.81 -2.10
CA GLU A 16 2.63 11.04 -1.55
C GLU A 16 2.40 11.06 -0.05
N VAL A 17 3.29 11.71 0.68
CA VAL A 17 3.13 11.93 2.12
C VAL A 17 3.21 13.43 2.36
N GLU A 18 2.18 13.99 2.98
CA GLU A 18 2.10 15.42 3.26
C GLU A 18 1.52 15.62 4.65
N ASP A 19 2.20 16.38 5.49
CA ASP A 19 1.80 16.62 6.88
C ASP A 19 1.60 15.33 7.68
N GLY A 20 2.40 14.31 7.39
CA GLY A 20 2.31 13.02 8.07
C GLY A 20 1.12 12.18 7.63
N LYS A 21 0.48 12.54 6.52
CA LYS A 21 -0.69 11.81 6.00
C LYS A 21 -0.44 11.29 4.59
N VAL A 22 -1.07 10.16 4.29
CA VAL A 22 -0.92 9.47 3.00
C VAL A 22 -1.88 10.07 1.98
N HIS A 23 -1.37 10.35 0.78
CA HIS A 23 -2.18 10.91 -0.31
C HIS A 23 -1.83 10.25 -1.64
N ASN A 24 -2.82 10.21 -2.53
CA ASN A 24 -2.64 9.83 -3.93
C ASN A 24 -1.99 8.45 -4.13
N VAL A 25 -2.40 7.48 -3.33
CA VAL A 25 -1.89 6.11 -3.49
C VAL A 25 -2.41 5.50 -4.78
N GLN A 26 -1.51 4.90 -5.55
CA GLN A 26 -1.84 4.22 -6.78
C GLN A 26 -0.98 2.97 -6.92
N PHE A 27 -1.62 1.82 -7.06
CA PHE A 27 -0.92 0.57 -7.32
C PHE A 27 -0.84 0.34 -8.82
N VAL A 28 0.34 0.03 -9.31
CA VAL A 28 0.54 -0.30 -10.72
C VAL A 28 0.53 -1.80 -10.87
N GLY A 29 -0.49 -2.33 -11.55
CA GLY A 29 -0.73 -3.76 -11.67
C GLY A 29 -1.46 -4.31 -10.44
N GLY A 30 -1.60 -5.63 -10.37
CA GLY A 30 -2.21 -6.30 -9.22
C GLY A 30 -3.72 -6.42 -9.28
N CYS A 31 -4.31 -6.76 -8.13
CA CYS A 31 -5.75 -6.99 -8.00
C CYS A 31 -6.48 -5.65 -7.98
N ASN A 32 -7.07 -5.31 -9.12
CA ASN A 32 -7.60 -3.97 -9.36
C ASN A 32 -8.60 -3.50 -8.29
N GLY A 33 -9.60 -4.31 -7.97
CA GLY A 33 -10.60 -3.94 -6.96
C GLY A 33 -10.01 -3.77 -5.56
N ASN A 34 -9.16 -4.72 -5.15
CA ASN A 34 -8.56 -4.71 -3.83
C ASN A 34 -7.59 -3.53 -3.65
N THR A 35 -6.75 -3.28 -4.65
CA THR A 35 -5.78 -2.18 -4.57
C THR A 35 -6.46 -0.82 -4.60
N GLN A 36 -7.52 -0.66 -5.37
CA GLN A 36 -8.31 0.58 -5.37
C GLN A 36 -8.97 0.81 -4.02
N GLY A 37 -9.51 -0.24 -3.41
CA GLY A 37 -10.11 -0.15 -2.09
C GLY A 37 -9.11 0.30 -1.04
N VAL A 38 -7.93 -0.31 -1.02
CA VAL A 38 -6.87 0.07 -0.09
C VAL A 38 -6.45 1.52 -0.31
N ALA A 39 -6.26 1.92 -1.57
CA ALA A 39 -5.85 3.28 -1.89
C ALA A 39 -6.84 4.32 -1.36
N ARG A 40 -8.14 4.06 -1.50
CA ARG A 40 -9.16 4.97 -1.03
C ARG A 40 -9.28 4.99 0.49
N LEU A 41 -9.11 3.84 1.13
CA LEU A 41 -9.21 3.75 2.59
C LEU A 41 -8.08 4.48 3.29
N VAL A 42 -6.88 4.48 2.72
CA VAL A 42 -5.73 5.14 3.34
C VAL A 42 -5.59 6.61 2.95
N GLU A 43 -6.38 7.11 2.00
CA GLU A 43 -6.32 8.51 1.60
C GLU A 43 -6.57 9.44 2.79
N GLY A 44 -5.61 10.31 3.08
CA GLY A 44 -5.71 11.23 4.21
C GLY A 44 -5.43 10.59 5.57
N MET A 45 -5.08 9.30 5.61
CA MET A 45 -4.80 8.59 6.85
C MET A 45 -3.40 8.96 7.36
N ASP A 46 -3.25 9.04 8.68
CA ASP A 46 -1.94 9.21 9.31
C ASP A 46 -1.01 8.08 8.91
N VAL A 47 0.24 8.41 8.55
CA VAL A 47 1.22 7.43 8.07
C VAL A 47 1.41 6.28 9.07
N ASN A 48 1.56 6.59 10.35
CA ASN A 48 1.78 5.56 11.37
C ASN A 48 0.56 4.66 11.52
N GLU A 49 -0.63 5.23 11.43
CA GLU A 49 -1.88 4.49 11.48
C GLU A 49 -1.99 3.54 10.28
N ALA A 50 -1.67 4.03 9.09
CA ALA A 50 -1.71 3.21 7.87
C ALA A 50 -0.72 2.04 7.98
N ILE A 51 0.48 2.30 8.45
CA ILE A 51 1.50 1.26 8.63
C ILE A 51 0.99 0.19 9.60
N SER A 52 0.45 0.59 10.74
CA SER A 52 0.02 -0.37 11.76
C SER A 52 -1.14 -1.24 11.28
N ARG A 53 -2.01 -0.72 10.42
CA ARG A 53 -3.16 -1.45 9.90
C ARG A 53 -2.81 -2.43 8.78
N MET A 54 -1.79 -2.14 8.01
CA MET A 54 -1.45 -2.93 6.82
C MET A 54 -0.24 -3.83 6.98
N LYS A 55 0.62 -3.53 7.91
CA LYS A 55 1.86 -4.28 8.12
C LYS A 55 1.55 -5.74 8.47
N GLY A 56 2.24 -6.65 7.76
CA GLY A 56 2.12 -8.07 8.06
C GLY A 56 0.95 -8.80 7.41
N ILE A 57 0.12 -8.09 6.63
CA ILE A 57 -0.97 -8.76 5.91
C ILE A 57 -0.38 -9.67 4.83
N ASP A 58 -0.75 -10.94 4.86
CA ASP A 58 -0.26 -11.95 3.93
C ASP A 58 -1.29 -12.22 2.83
N CYS A 59 -0.83 -12.45 1.62
CA CYS A 59 -1.67 -12.78 0.48
C CYS A 59 -1.39 -14.21 0.03
N ASN A 60 -2.29 -15.12 0.39
CA ASN A 60 -2.23 -16.53 -0.03
C ASN A 60 -0.88 -17.21 0.24
N GLY A 61 -0.30 -16.96 1.40
CA GLY A 61 0.94 -17.62 1.80
C GLY A 61 2.20 -17.07 1.14
N ARG A 62 2.13 -15.92 0.52
CA ARG A 62 3.29 -15.30 -0.14
C ARG A 62 4.23 -14.60 0.83
N GLY A 63 3.85 -14.47 2.10
CA GLY A 63 4.63 -13.76 3.10
C GLY A 63 4.47 -12.25 3.04
N THR A 64 3.71 -11.74 2.08
CA THR A 64 3.47 -10.30 1.92
C THR A 64 2.21 -10.08 1.07
N SER A 65 1.80 -8.85 0.93
CA SER A 65 0.62 -8.46 0.15
C SER A 65 0.80 -7.03 -0.35
N CYS A 66 -0.10 -6.58 -1.23
CA CYS A 66 -0.07 -5.18 -1.67
C CYS A 66 -0.19 -4.21 -0.50
N PRO A 67 -1.14 -4.39 0.45
CA PRO A 67 -1.18 -3.54 1.65
C PRO A 67 0.10 -3.61 2.48
N ASP A 68 0.68 -4.80 2.68
CA ASP A 68 1.92 -4.95 3.42
C ASP A 68 3.07 -4.22 2.74
N GLN A 69 3.16 -4.30 1.41
CA GLN A 69 4.19 -3.59 0.65
C GLN A 69 4.02 -2.07 0.78
N LEU A 70 2.78 -1.58 0.78
CA LEU A 70 2.52 -0.16 1.00
C LEU A 70 2.99 0.26 2.39
N ALA A 71 2.71 -0.55 3.41
CA ALA A 71 3.19 -0.28 4.76
C ALA A 71 4.71 -0.19 4.82
N LYS A 72 5.41 -1.07 4.11
CA LYS A 72 6.87 -1.03 4.04
C LYS A 72 7.38 0.20 3.31
N ALA A 73 6.65 0.66 2.30
CA ALA A 73 7.01 1.87 1.56
C ALA A 73 6.84 3.13 2.40
N LEU A 74 5.86 3.14 3.26
CA LEU A 74 5.60 4.26 4.15
C LEU A 74 6.58 4.25 5.33
#